data_71329b486efd101d683ed894466a4c70
#
_entry.id   71329b486efd101d683ed894466a4c70
#
_cell.length_a   1.000
_cell.length_b   1.000
_cell.length_c   1.000
_cell.angle_alpha   90.00
_cell.angle_beta   90.00
_cell.angle_gamma   90.00
#
_symmetry.space_group_name_H-M   'P 1'
#
loop_
_entity.id
_entity.type
_entity.pdbx_description
1 polymer ?
#
loop_
_entity_poly.entity_id
_entity_poly.type
_entity_poly.pdbx_seq_one_letter_code
_entity_poly.pdbx_strand_id
1 'polypeptide(L)'
;MKHPAPLPAFASRVVPVVVIADPAHAVPMAEALLAGGIDVIEITLRSDAALAAIEAVARALPAMQVGAGTVTRAAEVARVVGAGARFALSPGATPALLAAVTEAGLPFVPGVATAGEAMAARDAGFTLLKCFPAAQLGGISVLKAWAGPLPDLRFCPTGGVTTADLASYLALPNVAMVGGSWLTPAAAVQAGDWGRITRLAREATAAAAAASQA
;
A
#
# COMPACT_ATOMS: atom_id res chain seq x y z
N MET A 1 -6.05 9.73 24.78
CA MET A 1 -5.87 8.56 23.89
C MET A 1 -4.78 8.89 22.88
N LYS A 2 -3.88 7.93 22.56
CA LYS A 2 -2.94 8.12 21.45
C LYS A 2 -3.71 8.20 20.13
N HIS A 3 -3.27 9.04 19.20
CA HIS A 3 -3.80 9.10 17.84
C HIS A 3 -2.93 8.25 16.92
N PRO A 4 -3.50 7.71 15.82
CA PRO A 4 -2.71 7.05 14.78
C PRO A 4 -1.60 7.96 14.25
N ALA A 5 -0.42 7.39 14.02
CA ALA A 5 0.69 8.13 13.44
C ALA A 5 0.41 8.44 11.96
N PRO A 6 0.80 9.63 11.46
CA PRO A 6 0.65 9.97 10.05
C PRO A 6 1.58 9.11 9.18
N LEU A 7 1.16 8.85 7.94
CA LEU A 7 2.04 8.19 6.97
C LEU A 7 3.30 9.01 6.69
N PRO A 8 4.44 8.36 6.40
CA PRO A 8 5.60 9.06 5.88
C PRO A 8 5.27 9.74 4.55
N ALA A 9 5.96 10.83 4.25
CA ALA A 9 5.83 11.47 2.96
C ALA A 9 6.48 10.62 1.87
N PHE A 10 5.78 10.39 0.77
CA PHE A 10 6.28 9.83 -0.48
C PHE A 10 5.59 10.50 -1.67
N ALA A 11 6.27 10.56 -2.81
CA ALA A 11 5.79 11.29 -3.97
C ALA A 11 4.82 10.47 -4.82
N SER A 12 4.98 9.15 -4.84
CA SER A 12 4.17 8.26 -5.68
C SER A 12 2.75 8.10 -5.15
N ARG A 13 1.76 8.27 -6.03
CA ARG A 13 0.36 7.87 -5.75
C ARG A 13 0.06 6.42 -6.10
N VAL A 14 1.07 5.67 -6.53
CA VAL A 14 0.96 4.23 -6.83
C VAL A 14 1.85 3.47 -5.87
N VAL A 15 1.25 2.53 -5.14
CA VAL A 15 1.93 1.70 -4.13
C VAL A 15 2.04 0.27 -4.67
N PRO A 16 3.24 -0.17 -5.08
CA PRO A 16 3.47 -1.57 -5.44
C PRO A 16 3.19 -2.50 -4.27
N VAL A 17 2.33 -3.51 -4.52
CA VAL A 17 1.99 -4.56 -3.53
C VAL A 17 2.69 -5.83 -3.96
N VAL A 18 3.73 -6.22 -3.22
CA VAL A 18 4.63 -7.28 -3.66
C VAL A 18 4.67 -8.47 -2.71
N VAL A 19 4.90 -9.64 -3.29
CA VAL A 19 5.26 -10.87 -2.58
C VAL A 19 6.70 -11.20 -2.95
N ILE A 20 7.57 -11.27 -1.96
CA ILE A 20 8.99 -11.60 -2.15
C ILE A 20 9.23 -13.01 -1.58
N ALA A 21 9.48 -13.97 -2.46
CA ALA A 21 9.78 -15.33 -2.07
C ALA A 21 11.27 -15.53 -1.75
N ASP A 22 12.15 -14.82 -2.46
CA ASP A 22 13.60 -14.80 -2.24
C ASP A 22 14.04 -13.41 -1.77
N PRO A 23 14.61 -13.28 -0.56
CA PRO A 23 15.07 -11.99 -0.05
C PRO A 23 16.10 -11.29 -0.94
N ALA A 24 16.87 -12.04 -1.75
CA ALA A 24 17.86 -11.49 -2.68
C ALA A 24 17.21 -10.60 -3.77
N HIS A 25 15.94 -10.80 -4.08
CA HIS A 25 15.20 -9.98 -5.03
C HIS A 25 14.68 -8.66 -4.46
N ALA A 26 14.71 -8.47 -3.13
CA ALA A 26 14.08 -7.32 -2.48
C ALA A 26 14.71 -5.99 -2.89
N VAL A 27 16.03 -5.88 -2.75
CA VAL A 27 16.76 -4.63 -3.03
C VAL A 27 16.76 -4.33 -4.53
N PRO A 28 17.12 -5.26 -5.45
CA PRO A 28 17.08 -4.97 -6.89
C PRO A 28 15.69 -4.57 -7.40
N MET A 29 14.62 -5.17 -6.86
CA MET A 29 13.24 -4.79 -7.19
C MET A 29 12.92 -3.37 -6.73
N ALA A 30 13.29 -3.01 -5.51
CA ALA A 30 13.05 -1.68 -4.96
C ALA A 30 13.86 -0.62 -5.73
N GLU A 31 15.10 -0.91 -6.13
CA GLU A 31 15.92 -0.05 -7.01
C GLU A 31 15.24 0.17 -8.37
N ALA A 32 14.70 -0.90 -8.97
CA ALA A 32 13.98 -0.81 -10.24
C ALA A 32 12.71 0.06 -10.14
N LEU A 33 11.99 -0.01 -9.02
CA LEU A 33 10.84 0.85 -8.74
C LEU A 33 11.27 2.31 -8.56
N LEU A 34 12.33 2.58 -7.79
CA LEU A 34 12.90 3.94 -7.64
C LEU A 34 13.34 4.52 -8.98
N ALA A 35 14.01 3.74 -9.82
CA ALA A 35 14.44 4.15 -11.16
C ALA A 35 13.23 4.46 -12.09
N GLY A 36 12.06 3.94 -11.75
CA GLY A 36 10.78 4.23 -12.41
C GLY A 36 9.99 5.38 -11.80
N GLY A 37 10.51 6.02 -10.73
CA GLY A 37 9.86 7.16 -10.05
C GLY A 37 8.89 6.77 -8.95
N ILE A 38 8.96 5.53 -8.44
CA ILE A 38 8.13 5.06 -7.32
C ILE A 38 9.01 4.93 -6.08
N ASP A 39 8.74 5.74 -5.07
CA ASP A 39 9.51 5.87 -3.83
C ASP A 39 8.85 5.17 -2.62
N VAL A 40 7.87 4.32 -2.86
CA VAL A 40 7.12 3.56 -1.85
C VAL A 40 6.93 2.11 -2.30
N ILE A 41 6.94 1.14 -1.36
CA ILE A 41 6.69 -0.28 -1.63
C ILE A 41 5.98 -0.93 -0.44
N GLU A 42 4.92 -1.73 -0.70
CA GLU A 42 4.25 -2.59 0.27
C GLU A 42 4.74 -4.03 0.09
N ILE A 43 5.61 -4.52 0.99
CA ILE A 43 6.05 -5.93 1.02
C ILE A 43 5.10 -6.71 1.92
N THR A 44 4.37 -7.67 1.35
CA THR A 44 3.33 -8.40 2.07
C THR A 44 3.88 -9.55 2.90
N LEU A 45 3.34 -9.76 4.12
CA LEU A 45 3.68 -10.89 5.00
C LEU A 45 3.10 -12.23 4.51
N ARG A 46 3.06 -12.44 3.18
CA ARG A 46 2.56 -13.67 2.54
C ARG A 46 3.67 -14.68 2.20
N SER A 47 4.90 -14.41 2.62
CA SER A 47 6.04 -15.31 2.49
C SER A 47 6.89 -15.26 3.75
N ASP A 48 7.65 -16.31 4.00
CA ASP A 48 8.60 -16.37 5.13
C ASP A 48 9.76 -15.37 4.95
N ALA A 49 10.06 -15.00 3.71
CA ALA A 49 11.11 -14.03 3.37
C ALA A 49 10.73 -12.57 3.65
N ALA A 50 9.46 -12.26 3.92
CA ALA A 50 8.95 -10.89 3.94
C ALA A 50 9.68 -9.97 4.92
N LEU A 51 9.92 -10.40 6.15
CA LEU A 51 10.60 -9.57 7.15
C LEU A 51 12.06 -9.30 6.78
N ALA A 52 12.77 -10.31 6.30
CA ALA A 52 14.15 -10.15 5.83
C ALA A 52 14.22 -9.22 4.60
N ALA A 53 13.23 -9.30 3.70
CA ALA A 53 13.10 -8.41 2.56
C ALA A 53 12.85 -6.95 2.98
N ILE A 54 11.94 -6.71 3.93
CA ILE A 54 11.69 -5.37 4.50
C ILE A 54 12.98 -4.81 5.10
N GLU A 55 13.69 -5.59 5.92
CA GLU A 55 14.94 -5.16 6.55
C GLU A 55 16.02 -4.83 5.53
N ALA A 56 16.18 -5.68 4.49
CA ALA A 56 17.15 -5.46 3.45
C ALA A 56 16.89 -4.14 2.69
N VAL A 57 15.64 -3.88 2.29
CA VAL A 57 15.26 -2.64 1.60
C VAL A 57 15.41 -1.43 2.50
N ALA A 58 14.93 -1.50 3.75
CA ALA A 58 15.02 -0.39 4.71
C ALA A 58 16.47 0.04 4.97
N ARG A 59 17.39 -0.94 5.02
CA ARG A 59 18.82 -0.69 5.25
C ARG A 59 19.54 -0.19 3.99
N ALA A 60 19.26 -0.79 2.84
CA ALA A 60 20.01 -0.50 1.61
C ALA A 60 19.52 0.78 0.91
N LEU A 61 18.24 1.12 1.00
CA LEU A 61 17.61 2.16 0.20
C LEU A 61 16.84 3.17 1.07
N PRO A 62 17.54 4.11 1.74
CA PRO A 62 16.88 5.11 2.59
C PRO A 62 15.84 5.99 1.87
N ALA A 63 15.96 6.13 0.54
CA ALA A 63 15.00 6.85 -0.31
C ALA A 63 13.68 6.09 -0.53
N MET A 64 13.66 4.75 -0.32
CA MET A 64 12.46 3.94 -0.45
C MET A 64 11.67 3.94 0.86
N GLN A 65 10.40 4.32 0.81
CA GLN A 65 9.47 4.14 1.92
C GLN A 65 8.96 2.70 1.91
N VAL A 66 9.62 1.82 2.67
CA VAL A 66 9.20 0.42 2.75
C VAL A 66 8.13 0.24 3.81
N GLY A 67 7.01 -0.36 3.42
CA GLY A 67 5.91 -0.72 4.28
C GLY A 67 5.66 -2.24 4.32
N ALA A 68 5.03 -2.70 5.40
CA ALA A 68 4.59 -4.08 5.55
C ALA A 68 3.11 -4.22 5.15
N GLY A 69 2.80 -5.09 4.20
CA GLY A 69 1.42 -5.44 3.85
C GLY A 69 0.95 -6.73 4.49
N THR A 70 -0.37 -6.93 4.50
CA THR A 70 -0.99 -8.15 5.04
C THR A 70 -0.67 -8.37 6.52
N VAL A 71 -0.55 -7.27 7.28
CA VAL A 71 -0.46 -7.32 8.75
C VAL A 71 -1.86 -7.62 9.29
N THR A 72 -2.06 -8.80 9.84
CA THR A 72 -3.38 -9.31 10.23
C THR A 72 -3.54 -9.53 11.73
N ARG A 73 -2.43 -9.50 12.48
CA ARG A 73 -2.40 -9.79 13.92
C ARG A 73 -1.60 -8.74 14.67
N ALA A 74 -2.06 -8.38 15.86
CA ALA A 74 -1.36 -7.47 16.77
C ALA A 74 0.09 -7.91 17.04
N ALA A 75 0.34 -9.22 17.17
CA ALA A 75 1.68 -9.77 17.40
C ALA A 75 2.68 -9.55 16.25
N GLU A 76 2.19 -9.23 15.04
CA GLU A 76 3.04 -8.93 13.88
C GLU A 76 3.59 -7.51 13.93
N VAL A 77 2.93 -6.59 14.62
CA VAL A 77 3.27 -5.16 14.66
C VAL A 77 4.72 -4.93 15.12
N ALA A 78 5.11 -5.50 16.25
CA ALA A 78 6.48 -5.35 16.77
C ALA A 78 7.53 -5.95 15.80
N ARG A 79 7.18 -7.04 15.09
CA ARG A 79 8.09 -7.69 14.13
C ARG A 79 8.34 -6.83 12.91
N VAL A 80 7.29 -6.20 12.34
CA VAL A 80 7.44 -5.34 11.16
C VAL A 80 8.15 -4.03 11.51
N VAL A 81 7.91 -3.48 12.70
CA VAL A 81 8.66 -2.32 13.20
C VAL A 81 10.14 -2.68 13.38
N GLY A 82 10.45 -3.83 13.98
CA GLY A 82 11.82 -4.33 14.15
C GLY A 82 12.55 -4.57 12.83
N ALA A 83 11.82 -4.95 11.76
CA ALA A 83 12.35 -5.08 10.40
C ALA A 83 12.56 -3.73 9.68
N GLY A 84 12.16 -2.61 10.28
CA GLY A 84 12.36 -1.28 9.71
C GLY A 84 11.22 -0.82 8.79
N ALA A 85 10.04 -1.45 8.85
CA ALA A 85 8.87 -0.95 8.14
C ALA A 85 8.50 0.46 8.65
N ARG A 86 8.33 1.42 7.72
CA ARG A 86 7.97 2.80 8.03
C ARG A 86 6.46 3.01 8.11
N PHE A 87 5.68 2.09 7.59
CA PHE A 87 4.22 2.04 7.67
C PHE A 87 3.74 0.61 7.46
N ALA A 88 2.45 0.36 7.70
CA ALA A 88 1.88 -0.95 7.39
C ALA A 88 0.43 -0.85 6.88
N LEU A 89 -0.04 -1.93 6.25
CA LEU A 89 -1.39 -2.08 5.73
C LEU A 89 -1.94 -3.47 6.08
N SER A 90 -3.26 -3.55 6.19
CA SER A 90 -3.97 -4.83 6.37
C SER A 90 -5.04 -5.05 5.30
N PRO A 91 -5.49 -6.29 5.10
CA PRO A 91 -6.63 -6.57 4.23
C PRO A 91 -7.99 -6.26 4.89
N GLY A 92 -8.04 -6.18 6.20
CA GLY A 92 -9.16 -5.86 7.06
C GLY A 92 -8.62 -5.40 8.41
N ALA A 93 -9.47 -4.88 9.30
CA ALA A 93 -9.03 -4.35 10.57
C ALA A 93 -9.86 -4.88 11.74
N THR A 94 -9.18 -5.29 12.83
CA THR A 94 -9.81 -5.63 14.10
C THR A 94 -9.47 -4.54 15.14
N PRO A 95 -10.32 -4.32 16.15
CA PRO A 95 -10.01 -3.38 17.23
C PRO A 95 -8.65 -3.63 17.89
N ALA A 96 -8.29 -4.91 18.09
CA ALA A 96 -7.00 -5.29 18.67
C ALA A 96 -5.81 -4.90 17.79
N LEU A 97 -5.93 -5.06 16.46
CA LEU A 97 -4.88 -4.64 15.53
C LEU A 97 -4.74 -3.12 15.49
N LEU A 98 -5.86 -2.39 15.42
CA LEU A 98 -5.86 -0.91 15.43
C LEU A 98 -5.26 -0.35 16.71
N ALA A 99 -5.56 -0.95 17.87
CA ALA A 99 -4.95 -0.57 19.15
C ALA A 99 -3.43 -0.82 19.14
N ALA A 100 -2.99 -1.99 18.67
CA ALA A 100 -1.57 -2.35 18.65
C ALA A 100 -0.72 -1.45 17.75
N VAL A 101 -1.20 -1.11 16.55
CA VAL A 101 -0.47 -0.19 15.64
C VAL A 101 -0.41 1.23 16.20
N THR A 102 -1.50 1.69 16.83
CA THR A 102 -1.55 3.02 17.49
C THR A 102 -0.60 3.08 18.67
N GLU A 103 -0.56 2.03 19.49
CA GLU A 103 0.35 1.95 20.65
C GLU A 103 1.81 1.93 20.23
N ALA A 104 2.13 1.19 19.16
CA ALA A 104 3.46 1.13 18.57
C ALA A 104 3.88 2.42 17.86
N GLY A 105 2.94 3.35 17.59
CA GLY A 105 3.21 4.53 16.78
C GLY A 105 3.54 4.19 15.31
N LEU A 106 3.09 3.02 14.83
CA LEU A 106 3.31 2.60 13.46
C LEU A 106 2.23 3.24 12.56
N PRO A 107 2.60 4.08 11.56
CA PRO A 107 1.68 4.56 10.55
C PRO A 107 0.96 3.40 9.88
N PHE A 108 -0.38 3.48 9.75
CA PHE A 108 -1.16 2.32 9.33
C PHE A 108 -2.35 2.69 8.44
N VAL A 109 -2.58 1.87 7.41
CA VAL A 109 -3.73 1.98 6.50
C VAL A 109 -4.60 0.73 6.66
N PRO A 110 -5.65 0.78 7.50
CA PRO A 110 -6.52 -0.35 7.74
C PRO A 110 -7.35 -0.72 6.52
N GLY A 111 -7.50 -2.03 6.27
CA GLY A 111 -8.37 -2.55 5.21
C GLY A 111 -9.84 -2.48 5.62
N VAL A 112 -10.70 -2.12 4.65
CA VAL A 112 -12.15 -2.08 4.79
C VAL A 112 -12.83 -2.56 3.50
N ALA A 113 -13.98 -3.20 3.65
CA ALA A 113 -14.81 -3.71 2.55
C ALA A 113 -16.24 -3.16 2.59
N THR A 114 -16.64 -2.54 3.70
CA THR A 114 -17.98 -1.98 3.91
C THR A 114 -17.92 -0.57 4.50
N ALA A 115 -19.00 0.19 4.33
CA ALA A 115 -19.13 1.50 4.96
C ALA A 115 -19.10 1.41 6.49
N GLY A 116 -19.65 0.35 7.09
CA GLY A 116 -19.61 0.12 8.54
C GLY A 116 -18.21 -0.07 9.06
N GLU A 117 -17.35 -0.84 8.36
CA GLU A 117 -15.94 -0.99 8.70
C GLU A 117 -15.17 0.33 8.53
N ALA A 118 -15.49 1.11 7.48
CA ALA A 118 -14.90 2.42 7.27
C ALA A 118 -15.24 3.39 8.42
N MET A 119 -16.49 3.39 8.89
CA MET A 119 -16.93 4.17 10.05
C MET A 119 -16.22 3.72 11.33
N ALA A 120 -16.10 2.41 11.58
CA ALA A 120 -15.40 1.89 12.75
C ALA A 120 -13.91 2.26 12.75
N ALA A 121 -13.25 2.21 11.58
CA ALA A 121 -11.85 2.65 11.44
C ALA A 121 -11.70 4.16 11.68
N ARG A 122 -12.64 4.97 11.17
CA ARG A 122 -12.70 6.42 11.42
C ARG A 122 -12.84 6.73 12.90
N ASP A 123 -13.74 6.05 13.61
CA ASP A 123 -13.94 6.23 15.04
C ASP A 123 -12.69 5.86 15.85
N ALA A 124 -11.85 4.96 15.34
CA ALA A 124 -10.53 4.66 15.86
C ALA A 124 -9.44 5.67 15.44
N GLY A 125 -9.79 6.72 14.69
CA GLY A 125 -8.92 7.83 14.29
C GLY A 125 -8.23 7.67 12.93
N PHE A 126 -8.55 6.62 12.15
CA PHE A 126 -7.95 6.39 10.84
C PHE A 126 -8.80 7.04 9.73
N THR A 127 -8.21 7.96 8.98
CA THR A 127 -8.89 8.68 7.90
C THR A 127 -8.43 8.28 6.50
N LEU A 128 -7.32 7.54 6.38
CA LEU A 128 -6.88 6.90 5.15
C LEU A 128 -7.03 5.39 5.29
N LEU A 129 -7.84 4.79 4.41
CA LEU A 129 -8.26 3.40 4.50
C LEU A 129 -7.93 2.64 3.21
N LYS A 130 -7.58 1.36 3.31
CA LYS A 130 -7.40 0.48 2.16
C LYS A 130 -8.75 -0.13 1.79
N CYS A 131 -9.33 0.26 0.64
CA CYS A 131 -10.50 -0.42 0.09
C CYS A 131 -10.05 -1.75 -0.55
N PHE A 132 -10.40 -2.89 0.07
CA PHE A 132 -9.89 -4.20 -0.36
C PHE A 132 -10.93 -5.31 -0.17
N PRO A 133 -11.09 -6.20 -1.17
CA PRO A 133 -10.51 -6.17 -2.54
C PRO A 133 -11.33 -5.26 -3.47
N ALA A 134 -10.73 -4.17 -3.96
CA ALA A 134 -11.45 -3.06 -4.59
C ALA A 134 -12.32 -3.45 -5.78
N ALA A 135 -11.79 -4.21 -6.75
CA ALA A 135 -12.53 -4.58 -7.95
C ALA A 135 -13.77 -5.44 -7.62
N GLN A 136 -13.64 -6.40 -6.70
CA GLN A 136 -14.71 -7.30 -6.28
C GLN A 136 -15.81 -6.58 -5.48
N LEU A 137 -15.49 -5.47 -4.83
CA LEU A 137 -16.44 -4.64 -4.08
C LEU A 137 -17.22 -3.65 -4.96
N GLY A 138 -16.92 -3.59 -6.27
CA GLY A 138 -17.54 -2.67 -7.20
C GLY A 138 -16.63 -1.53 -7.69
N GLY A 139 -15.36 -1.54 -7.27
CA GLY A 139 -14.32 -0.66 -7.82
C GLY A 139 -14.63 0.83 -7.65
N ILE A 140 -14.58 1.56 -8.77
CA ILE A 140 -14.87 3.01 -8.83
C ILE A 140 -16.28 3.33 -8.33
N SER A 141 -17.26 2.45 -8.59
CA SER A 141 -18.66 2.71 -8.22
C SER A 141 -18.86 2.76 -6.71
N VAL A 142 -18.26 1.85 -5.95
CA VAL A 142 -18.37 1.85 -4.48
C VAL A 142 -17.69 3.07 -3.87
N LEU A 143 -16.51 3.47 -4.39
CA LEU A 143 -15.81 4.65 -3.90
C LEU A 143 -16.58 5.95 -4.18
N LYS A 144 -17.22 6.06 -5.36
CA LYS A 144 -18.13 7.17 -5.66
C LYS A 144 -19.32 7.20 -4.71
N ALA A 145 -19.91 6.04 -4.39
CA ALA A 145 -21.03 5.95 -3.46
C ALA A 145 -20.64 6.36 -2.03
N TRP A 146 -19.40 6.10 -1.61
CA TRP A 146 -18.90 6.47 -0.28
C TRP A 146 -18.48 7.95 -0.17
N ALA A 147 -18.23 8.65 -1.28
CA ALA A 147 -17.75 10.04 -1.25
C ALA A 147 -18.74 10.99 -0.57
N GLY A 148 -20.07 10.79 -0.76
CA GLY A 148 -21.09 11.61 -0.12
C GLY A 148 -21.22 11.37 1.39
N PRO A 149 -21.50 10.13 1.84
CA PRO A 149 -21.72 9.85 3.27
C PRO A 149 -20.44 9.84 4.12
N LEU A 150 -19.24 9.73 3.52
CA LEU A 150 -17.95 9.65 4.21
C LEU A 150 -16.95 10.67 3.63
N PRO A 151 -17.27 11.99 3.65
CA PRO A 151 -16.49 13.01 2.95
C PRO A 151 -15.10 13.28 3.58
N ASP A 152 -14.93 12.88 4.82
CA ASP A 152 -13.71 12.99 5.60
C ASP A 152 -12.73 11.82 5.40
N LEU A 153 -13.15 10.77 4.69
CA LEU A 153 -12.32 9.60 4.44
C LEU A 153 -11.64 9.65 3.08
N ARG A 154 -10.41 9.16 3.05
CA ARG A 154 -9.62 8.94 1.85
C ARG A 154 -9.31 7.45 1.71
N PHE A 155 -9.15 7.00 0.47
CA PHE A 155 -9.00 5.59 0.19
C PHE A 155 -7.76 5.27 -0.64
N CYS A 156 -7.22 4.06 -0.39
CA CYS A 156 -6.24 3.36 -1.20
C CYS A 156 -6.90 2.09 -1.77
N PRO A 157 -7.64 2.18 -2.91
CA PRO A 157 -8.17 0.98 -3.55
C PRO A 157 -7.03 0.03 -3.92
N THR A 158 -7.23 -1.24 -3.58
CA THR A 158 -6.24 -2.30 -3.80
C THR A 158 -6.97 -3.61 -4.10
N GLY A 159 -6.40 -4.41 -4.99
CA GLY A 159 -6.99 -5.70 -5.41
C GLY A 159 -7.83 -5.58 -6.66
N GLY A 160 -7.31 -6.15 -7.76
CA GLY A 160 -7.93 -6.14 -9.08
C GLY A 160 -7.83 -4.83 -9.85
N VAL A 161 -7.10 -3.84 -9.32
CA VAL A 161 -6.76 -2.61 -10.06
C VAL A 161 -5.73 -2.93 -11.13
N THR A 162 -5.90 -2.34 -12.31
CA THR A 162 -5.02 -2.52 -13.48
C THR A 162 -4.45 -1.18 -13.95
N THR A 163 -3.49 -1.21 -14.87
CA THR A 163 -2.97 0.01 -15.51
C THR A 163 -4.06 0.77 -16.24
N ALA A 164 -5.02 0.07 -16.85
CA ALA A 164 -6.08 0.69 -17.65
C ALA A 164 -7.06 1.53 -16.82
N ASP A 165 -7.32 1.16 -15.58
CA ASP A 165 -8.27 1.85 -14.70
C ASP A 165 -7.60 2.76 -13.65
N LEU A 166 -6.27 2.75 -13.58
CA LEU A 166 -5.48 3.54 -12.63
C LEU A 166 -5.85 5.04 -12.64
N ALA A 167 -5.86 5.66 -13.81
CA ALA A 167 -6.19 7.09 -13.92
C ALA A 167 -7.61 7.40 -13.46
N SER A 168 -8.57 6.50 -13.75
CA SER A 168 -9.96 6.65 -13.34
C SER A 168 -10.14 6.54 -11.82
N TYR A 169 -9.36 5.69 -11.14
CA TYR A 169 -9.33 5.66 -9.68
C TYR A 169 -8.71 6.94 -9.10
N LEU A 170 -7.57 7.37 -9.63
CA LEU A 170 -6.83 8.55 -9.13
C LEU A 170 -7.55 9.88 -9.38
N ALA A 171 -8.50 9.92 -10.31
CA ALA A 171 -9.36 11.07 -10.55
C ALA A 171 -10.46 11.24 -9.49
N LEU A 172 -10.73 10.22 -8.67
CA LEU A 172 -11.74 10.34 -7.61
C LEU A 172 -11.22 11.22 -6.46
N PRO A 173 -12.02 12.18 -5.96
CA PRO A 173 -11.59 13.12 -4.92
C PRO A 173 -11.28 12.44 -3.58
N ASN A 174 -11.90 11.29 -3.30
CA ASN A 174 -11.68 10.51 -2.11
C ASN A 174 -10.60 9.40 -2.28
N VAL A 175 -9.86 9.36 -3.41
CA VAL A 175 -8.75 8.43 -3.61
C VAL A 175 -7.42 9.16 -3.45
N ALA A 176 -6.65 8.78 -2.43
CA ALA A 176 -5.34 9.37 -2.17
C ALA A 176 -4.23 8.70 -3.01
N MET A 177 -4.26 7.40 -3.09
CA MET A 177 -3.29 6.55 -3.80
C MET A 177 -3.94 5.23 -4.20
N VAL A 178 -3.26 4.43 -5.01
CA VAL A 178 -3.73 3.13 -5.50
C VAL A 178 -2.70 2.05 -5.22
N GLY A 179 -3.13 0.94 -4.62
CA GLY A 179 -2.30 -0.24 -4.42
C GLY A 179 -2.43 -1.25 -5.57
N GLY A 180 -1.30 -1.73 -6.10
CA GLY A 180 -1.35 -2.68 -7.19
C GLY A 180 -0.17 -3.63 -7.32
N SER A 181 -0.46 -4.86 -7.75
CA SER A 181 0.55 -5.92 -7.94
C SER A 181 1.04 -6.06 -9.39
N TRP A 182 0.44 -5.37 -10.35
CA TRP A 182 0.83 -5.46 -11.77
C TRP A 182 2.23 -4.92 -12.08
N LEU A 183 2.76 -4.08 -11.18
CA LEU A 183 4.09 -3.47 -11.31
C LEU A 183 5.22 -4.47 -11.18
N THR A 184 4.98 -5.58 -10.49
CA THR A 184 5.98 -6.63 -10.20
C THR A 184 5.44 -8.00 -10.62
N PRO A 185 5.24 -8.25 -11.94
CA PRO A 185 4.76 -9.55 -12.41
C PRO A 185 5.68 -10.67 -11.96
N ALA A 186 5.13 -11.76 -11.42
CA ALA A 186 5.91 -12.87 -10.87
C ALA A 186 6.97 -13.40 -11.83
N ALA A 187 6.65 -13.53 -13.13
CA ALA A 187 7.59 -13.97 -14.14
C ALA A 187 8.79 -13.02 -14.31
N ALA A 188 8.58 -11.69 -14.23
CA ALA A 188 9.66 -10.71 -14.31
C ALA A 188 10.57 -10.79 -13.07
N VAL A 189 9.96 -10.92 -11.88
CA VAL A 189 10.70 -11.07 -10.62
C VAL A 189 11.55 -12.32 -10.62
N GLN A 190 10.97 -13.47 -11.01
CA GLN A 190 11.69 -14.76 -11.09
C GLN A 190 12.84 -14.73 -12.10
N ALA A 191 12.67 -14.02 -13.21
CA ALA A 191 13.70 -13.87 -14.24
C ALA A 191 14.76 -12.79 -13.91
N GLY A 192 14.59 -12.00 -12.83
CA GLY A 192 15.43 -10.84 -12.55
C GLY A 192 15.31 -9.74 -13.60
N ASP A 193 14.17 -9.66 -14.33
CA ASP A 193 13.94 -8.62 -15.35
C ASP A 193 13.55 -7.28 -14.69
N TRP A 194 14.52 -6.68 -14.03
CA TRP A 194 14.38 -5.39 -13.34
C TRP A 194 14.08 -4.26 -14.32
N GLY A 195 14.57 -4.38 -15.56
CA GLY A 195 14.27 -3.42 -16.63
C GLY A 195 12.78 -3.36 -16.95
N ARG A 196 12.09 -4.50 -16.94
CA ARG A 196 10.63 -4.56 -17.11
C ARG A 196 9.91 -3.89 -15.95
N ILE A 197 10.34 -4.10 -14.70
CA ILE A 197 9.76 -3.47 -13.52
C ILE A 197 9.92 -1.95 -13.60
N THR A 198 11.10 -1.45 -13.98
CA THR A 198 11.34 -0.01 -14.19
C THR A 198 10.42 0.58 -15.25
N ARG A 199 10.18 -0.11 -16.38
CA ARG A 199 9.24 0.37 -17.40
C ARG A 199 7.81 0.46 -16.88
N LEU A 200 7.32 -0.59 -16.21
CA LEU A 200 5.98 -0.61 -15.61
C LEU A 200 5.81 0.49 -14.55
N ALA A 201 6.83 0.75 -13.75
CA ALA A 201 6.84 1.83 -12.77
C ALA A 201 6.74 3.21 -13.45
N ARG A 202 7.51 3.46 -14.52
CA ARG A 202 7.45 4.72 -15.30
C ARG A 202 6.08 4.93 -15.94
N GLU A 203 5.50 3.90 -16.53
CA GLU A 203 4.15 3.95 -17.11
C GLU A 203 3.10 4.32 -16.05
N ALA A 204 3.17 3.69 -14.87
CA ALA A 204 2.26 3.98 -13.76
C ALA A 204 2.44 5.40 -13.21
N THR A 205 3.69 5.86 -13.07
CA THR A 205 4.00 7.22 -12.60
C THR A 205 3.48 8.27 -13.60
N ALA A 206 3.69 8.05 -14.89
CA ALA A 206 3.18 8.94 -15.94
C ALA A 206 1.64 9.00 -15.94
N ALA A 207 0.96 7.86 -15.83
CA ALA A 207 -0.49 7.80 -15.74
C ALA A 207 -1.04 8.50 -14.49
N ALA A 208 -0.36 8.36 -13.35
CA ALA A 208 -0.74 9.04 -12.11
C ALA A 208 -0.55 10.56 -12.20
N ALA A 209 0.51 11.04 -12.84
CA ALA A 209 0.75 12.47 -13.06
C ALA A 209 -0.32 13.09 -13.98
N ALA A 210 -0.70 12.41 -15.05
CA ALA A 210 -1.77 12.86 -15.95
C ALA A 210 -3.13 12.98 -15.22
N ALA A 211 -3.45 12.03 -14.35
CA ALA A 211 -4.69 12.06 -13.56
C ALA A 211 -4.75 13.20 -12.52
N SER A 212 -3.61 13.79 -12.15
CA SER A 212 -3.55 14.90 -11.20
C SER A 212 -3.74 16.28 -11.86
N GLN A 213 -3.71 16.34 -13.19
CA GLN A 213 -3.85 17.58 -13.98
C GLN A 213 -5.25 17.73 -14.60
N ALA A 214 -6.07 16.69 -14.54
CA ALA A 214 -7.43 16.65 -15.08
C ALA A 214 -8.47 16.96 -13.97
#